data_081465bc79a75bb3b6c7e893423f4cc1
#
_entry.id   081465bc79a75bb3b6c7e893423f4cc1
#
_cell.length_a   1.000
_cell.length_b   1.000
_cell.length_c   1.000
_cell.angle_alpha   90.00
_cell.angle_beta   90.00
_cell.angle_gamma   90.00
#
_symmetry.space_group_name_H-M   'P 1'
#
loop_
_entity.id
_entity.type
_entity.pdbx_description
1 polymer ?
#
loop_
_entity_poly.entity_id
_entity_poly.type
_entity_poly.pdbx_seq_one_letter_code
_entity_poly.pdbx_strand_id
1 'polypeptide(L)'
;STIQQADAVLIGSPTLGGHAPTPIVSALGTLLAEGDRRKPVGVFGSFGWSGEAVDLLETKLRDGGFSFGFEPIRVKFSPDAARVKELEETGTRFARQLLQSQKRAQRRSAGGLSESRSDPAVLALGRVIGSLCVLTTRKAELSGAMVASWVSQASFSPPGITVAVAKDRAVEALLH
;
A
#
# COMPACT_ATOMS: atom_id res chain seq x y z
N SER A 1 -6.16 -1.76 -20.45
CA SER A 1 -5.48 -3.03 -20.78
C SER A 1 -5.59 -3.97 -19.59
N THR A 2 -5.53 -5.28 -19.82
CA THR A 2 -5.58 -6.31 -18.76
C THR A 2 -4.46 -6.12 -17.72
N ILE A 3 -3.29 -5.66 -18.16
CA ILE A 3 -2.14 -5.37 -17.30
C ILE A 3 -2.47 -4.28 -16.27
N GLN A 4 -3.21 -3.26 -16.67
CA GLN A 4 -3.60 -2.17 -15.78
C GLN A 4 -4.66 -2.59 -14.75
N GLN A 5 -5.48 -3.58 -15.06
CA GLN A 5 -6.52 -4.09 -14.16
C GLN A 5 -6.01 -5.16 -13.19
N ALA A 6 -4.91 -5.82 -13.51
CA ALA A 6 -4.32 -6.87 -12.67
C ALA A 6 -3.78 -6.31 -11.35
N ASP A 7 -3.89 -7.07 -10.27
CA ASP A 7 -3.33 -6.72 -8.96
C ASP A 7 -1.83 -7.01 -8.85
N ALA A 8 -1.35 -7.93 -9.67
CA ALA A 8 0.05 -8.29 -9.85
C ALA A 8 0.26 -8.88 -11.24
N VAL A 9 1.49 -8.93 -11.72
CA VAL A 9 1.82 -9.55 -13.00
C VAL A 9 2.89 -10.61 -12.79
N LEU A 10 2.62 -11.81 -13.27
CA LEU A 10 3.59 -12.89 -13.31
C LEU A 10 4.07 -13.08 -14.75
N ILE A 11 5.37 -13.04 -14.96
CA ILE A 11 5.98 -13.28 -16.27
C ILE A 11 6.94 -14.45 -16.18
N GLY A 12 6.76 -15.43 -17.06
CA GLY A 12 7.58 -16.63 -17.11
C GLY A 12 8.17 -16.86 -18.47
N SER A 13 9.37 -17.44 -18.52
CA SER A 13 10.07 -17.74 -19.75
C SER A 13 10.87 -19.04 -19.68
N PRO A 14 10.82 -19.90 -20.69
CA PRO A 14 11.90 -20.85 -20.93
C PRO A 14 13.14 -20.10 -21.44
N THR A 15 14.33 -20.64 -21.22
CA THR A 15 15.54 -20.20 -21.89
C THR A 15 15.80 -21.09 -23.09
N LEU A 16 15.71 -20.54 -24.29
CA LEU A 16 15.92 -21.23 -25.55
C LEU A 16 17.14 -20.63 -26.26
N GLY A 17 18.20 -21.42 -26.45
CA GLY A 17 19.42 -20.94 -27.09
C GLY A 17 20.07 -19.74 -26.39
N GLY A 18 19.98 -19.66 -25.07
CA GLY A 18 20.50 -18.53 -24.29
C GLY A 18 19.60 -17.30 -24.24
N HIS A 19 18.36 -17.37 -24.78
CA HIS A 19 17.48 -16.20 -24.90
C HIS A 19 16.04 -16.49 -24.45
N ALA A 20 15.33 -15.41 -24.07
CA ALA A 20 13.88 -15.46 -23.92
C ALA A 20 13.23 -15.45 -25.31
N PRO A 21 12.16 -16.25 -25.56
CA PRO A 21 11.41 -16.23 -26.78
C PRO A 21 10.84 -14.84 -27.11
N THR A 22 10.76 -14.49 -28.41
CA THR A 22 10.25 -13.20 -28.87
C THR A 22 8.89 -12.80 -28.27
N PRO A 23 7.89 -13.68 -28.12
CA PRO A 23 6.63 -13.30 -27.49
C PRO A 23 6.80 -12.84 -26.04
N ILE A 24 7.73 -13.43 -25.29
CA ILE A 24 8.03 -13.04 -23.90
C ILE A 24 8.71 -11.68 -23.86
N VAL A 25 9.67 -11.43 -24.77
CA VAL A 25 10.32 -10.13 -24.89
C VAL A 25 9.31 -9.02 -25.26
N SER A 26 8.36 -9.33 -26.14
CA SER A 26 7.28 -8.40 -26.50
C SER A 26 6.35 -8.12 -25.31
N ALA A 27 5.98 -9.16 -24.55
CA ALA A 27 5.16 -9.02 -23.35
C ALA A 27 5.89 -8.20 -22.27
N LEU A 28 7.20 -8.42 -22.10
CA LEU A 28 8.04 -7.60 -21.22
C LEU A 28 8.02 -6.12 -21.66
N GLY A 29 8.18 -5.85 -22.93
CA GLY A 29 8.09 -4.49 -23.50
C GLY A 29 6.76 -3.81 -23.15
N THR A 30 5.64 -4.53 -23.34
CA THR A 30 4.31 -4.03 -22.98
C THR A 30 4.19 -3.78 -21.47
N LEU A 31 4.69 -4.69 -20.64
CA LEU A 31 4.68 -4.53 -19.19
C LEU A 31 5.51 -3.32 -18.75
N LEU A 32 6.68 -3.10 -19.35
CA LEU A 32 7.52 -1.93 -19.09
C LEU A 32 6.86 -0.63 -19.52
N ALA A 33 6.08 -0.63 -20.60
CA ALA A 33 5.40 0.57 -21.10
C ALA A 33 4.13 0.90 -20.31
N GLU A 34 3.28 -0.10 -20.02
CA GLU A 34 1.94 0.11 -19.51
C GLU A 34 1.74 -0.32 -18.04
N GLY A 35 2.70 -1.05 -17.45
CA GLY A 35 2.57 -1.61 -16.11
C GLY A 35 2.61 -0.56 -15.01
N ASP A 36 1.77 -0.74 -14.00
CA ASP A 36 1.78 0.09 -12.78
C ASP A 36 2.89 -0.39 -11.82
N ARG A 37 3.91 0.45 -11.60
CA ARG A 37 5.08 0.15 -10.75
C ARG A 37 4.74 -0.06 -9.28
N ARG A 38 3.56 0.35 -8.84
CA ARG A 38 3.07 0.11 -7.48
C ARG A 38 2.61 -1.32 -7.25
N LYS A 39 2.36 -2.06 -8.32
CA LYS A 39 1.92 -3.45 -8.29
C LYS A 39 3.13 -4.38 -8.34
N PRO A 40 3.16 -5.44 -7.51
CA PRO A 40 4.28 -6.35 -7.51
C PRO A 40 4.30 -7.21 -8.76
N VAL A 41 5.50 -7.54 -9.21
CA VAL A 41 5.74 -8.49 -10.27
C VAL A 41 6.39 -9.77 -9.74
N GLY A 42 6.17 -10.88 -10.41
CA GLY A 42 6.88 -12.12 -10.18
C GLY A 42 7.51 -12.62 -11.47
N VAL A 43 8.73 -13.13 -11.37
CA VAL A 43 9.48 -13.70 -12.49
C VAL A 43 9.80 -15.16 -12.21
N PHE A 44 9.60 -16.00 -13.19
CA PHE A 44 9.96 -17.41 -13.12
C PHE A 44 10.41 -17.92 -14.48
N GLY A 45 11.16 -19.01 -14.51
CA GLY A 45 11.55 -19.62 -15.77
C GLY A 45 12.25 -20.94 -15.61
N SER A 46 12.28 -21.68 -16.73
CA SER A 46 12.95 -22.95 -16.84
C SER A 46 14.12 -22.86 -17.83
N PHE A 47 15.14 -23.65 -17.57
CA PHE A 47 16.32 -23.72 -18.41
C PHE A 47 16.97 -25.10 -18.34
N GLY A 48 17.76 -25.44 -19.37
CA GLY A 48 18.56 -26.66 -19.38
C GLY A 48 20.01 -26.41 -18.96
N TRP A 49 20.62 -25.39 -19.54
CA TRP A 49 22.04 -25.08 -19.39
C TRP A 49 22.30 -23.83 -18.56
N SER A 50 21.64 -22.77 -18.92
CA SER A 50 21.85 -21.42 -18.35
C SER A 50 20.52 -20.66 -18.32
N GLY A 51 20.33 -19.73 -17.37
CA GLY A 51 19.07 -19.11 -17.04
C GLY A 51 18.89 -17.68 -17.54
N GLU A 52 19.55 -17.29 -18.62
CA GLU A 52 19.64 -15.89 -19.12
C GLU A 52 18.28 -15.25 -19.37
N ALA A 53 17.26 -16.02 -19.74
CA ALA A 53 15.93 -15.49 -19.94
C ALA A 53 15.35 -14.91 -18.64
N VAL A 54 15.56 -15.58 -17.51
CA VAL A 54 15.10 -15.08 -16.19
C VAL A 54 15.93 -13.87 -15.77
N ASP A 55 17.23 -13.88 -16.01
CA ASP A 55 18.13 -12.77 -15.71
C ASP A 55 17.77 -11.51 -16.51
N LEU A 56 17.42 -11.68 -17.77
CA LEU A 56 16.93 -10.59 -18.64
C LEU A 56 15.64 -9.98 -18.06
N LEU A 57 14.66 -10.83 -17.74
CA LEU A 57 13.37 -10.37 -17.19
C LEU A 57 13.58 -9.65 -15.85
N GLU A 58 14.37 -10.24 -14.96
CA GLU A 58 14.68 -9.65 -13.66
C GLU A 58 15.35 -8.29 -13.80
N THR A 59 16.44 -8.21 -14.57
CA THR A 59 17.20 -6.96 -14.77
C THR A 59 16.32 -5.87 -15.36
N LYS A 60 15.60 -6.16 -16.45
CA LYS A 60 14.76 -5.16 -17.12
C LYS A 60 13.61 -4.67 -16.24
N LEU A 61 13.01 -5.52 -15.43
CA LEU A 61 11.95 -5.12 -14.51
C LEU A 61 12.49 -4.31 -13.31
N ARG A 62 13.67 -4.66 -12.78
CA ARG A 62 14.34 -3.85 -11.74
C ARG A 62 14.71 -2.46 -12.27
N ASP A 63 15.33 -2.39 -13.44
CA ASP A 63 15.66 -1.13 -14.12
C ASP A 63 14.40 -0.30 -14.41
N GLY A 64 13.30 -0.97 -14.74
CA GLY A 64 11.99 -0.36 -14.95
C GLY A 64 11.27 0.11 -13.67
N GLY A 65 11.88 -0.09 -12.49
CA GLY A 65 11.33 0.37 -11.20
C GLY A 65 10.21 -0.51 -10.64
N PHE A 66 10.10 -1.77 -11.07
CA PHE A 66 9.12 -2.71 -10.51
C PHE A 66 9.62 -3.34 -9.22
N SER A 67 8.71 -3.56 -8.29
CA SER A 67 8.97 -4.31 -7.05
C SER A 67 8.60 -5.78 -7.23
N PHE A 68 9.45 -6.67 -6.73
CA PHE A 68 9.21 -8.12 -6.83
C PHE A 68 8.41 -8.63 -5.63
N GLY A 69 7.40 -9.44 -5.89
CA GLY A 69 6.59 -10.07 -4.86
C GLY A 69 7.23 -11.32 -4.26
N PHE A 70 8.22 -11.90 -4.95
CA PHE A 70 9.06 -12.99 -4.51
C PHE A 70 10.36 -12.98 -5.32
N GLU A 71 11.40 -13.67 -4.83
CA GLU A 71 12.66 -13.80 -5.54
C GLU A 71 12.48 -14.55 -6.87
N PRO A 72 13.10 -14.11 -7.98
CA PRO A 72 12.98 -14.75 -9.28
C PRO A 72 13.26 -16.25 -9.24
N ILE A 73 12.30 -17.02 -9.71
CA ILE A 73 12.36 -18.49 -9.63
C ILE A 73 13.04 -19.05 -10.87
N ARG A 74 14.07 -19.86 -10.65
CA ARG A 74 14.83 -20.56 -11.68
C ARG A 74 14.71 -22.06 -11.49
N VAL A 75 14.20 -22.76 -12.50
CA VAL A 75 14.06 -24.22 -12.47
C VAL A 75 14.91 -24.82 -13.56
N LYS A 76 15.87 -25.66 -13.17
CA LYS A 76 16.72 -26.40 -14.11
C LYS A 76 16.01 -27.70 -14.51
N PHE A 77 15.82 -27.91 -15.80
CA PHE A 77 15.09 -29.05 -16.37
C PHE A 77 13.66 -29.19 -15.81
N SER A 78 13.36 -30.32 -15.19
CA SER A 78 12.07 -30.61 -14.54
C SER A 78 12.21 -30.47 -13.01
N PRO A 79 11.27 -29.79 -12.35
CA PRO A 79 11.30 -29.71 -10.90
C PRO A 79 11.03 -31.07 -10.26
N ASP A 80 11.76 -31.41 -9.22
CA ASP A 80 11.44 -32.55 -8.36
C ASP A 80 10.26 -32.22 -7.41
N ALA A 81 9.80 -33.21 -6.66
CA ALA A 81 8.67 -33.05 -5.75
C ALA A 81 8.91 -32.00 -4.65
N ALA A 82 10.15 -31.89 -4.16
CA ALA A 82 10.52 -30.90 -3.16
C ALA A 82 10.46 -29.48 -3.74
N ARG A 83 10.95 -29.30 -4.95
CA ARG A 83 10.91 -28.03 -5.66
C ARG A 83 9.48 -27.61 -6.02
N VAL A 84 8.64 -28.54 -6.44
CA VAL A 84 7.20 -28.27 -6.68
C VAL A 84 6.55 -27.73 -5.41
N LYS A 85 6.77 -28.36 -4.27
CA LYS A 85 6.23 -27.92 -2.98
C LYS A 85 6.71 -26.50 -2.61
N GLU A 86 7.99 -26.19 -2.80
CA GLU A 86 8.53 -24.85 -2.58
C GLU A 86 7.87 -23.79 -3.48
N LEU A 87 7.61 -24.14 -4.75
CA LEU A 87 6.91 -23.27 -5.69
C LEU A 87 5.47 -23.01 -5.27
N GLU A 88 4.74 -24.05 -4.81
CA GLU A 88 3.39 -23.93 -4.28
C GLU A 88 3.34 -23.04 -3.02
N GLU A 89 4.29 -23.23 -2.11
CA GLU A 89 4.39 -22.40 -0.90
C GLU A 89 4.69 -20.94 -1.24
N THR A 90 5.57 -20.70 -2.23
CA THR A 90 5.89 -19.35 -2.69
C THR A 90 4.68 -18.68 -3.33
N GLY A 91 3.95 -19.39 -4.21
CA GLY A 91 2.71 -18.89 -4.81
C GLY A 91 1.63 -18.58 -3.76
N THR A 92 1.47 -19.49 -2.80
CA THR A 92 0.52 -19.31 -1.69
C THR A 92 0.85 -18.10 -0.83
N ARG A 93 2.12 -17.92 -0.49
CA ARG A 93 2.60 -16.76 0.29
C ARG A 93 2.36 -15.45 -0.47
N PHE A 94 2.70 -15.42 -1.75
CA PHE A 94 2.48 -14.27 -2.61
C PHE A 94 0.99 -13.90 -2.71
N ALA A 95 0.12 -14.87 -2.96
CA ALA A 95 -1.33 -14.64 -3.01
C ALA A 95 -1.88 -14.09 -1.69
N ARG A 96 -1.42 -14.63 -0.55
CA ARG A 96 -1.81 -14.11 0.78
C ARG A 96 -1.36 -12.66 1.00
N GLN A 97 -0.16 -12.30 0.57
CA GLN A 97 0.34 -10.92 0.65
C GLN A 97 -0.51 -9.96 -0.20
N LEU A 98 -0.89 -10.35 -1.41
CA LEU A 98 -1.78 -9.57 -2.27
C LEU A 98 -3.15 -9.35 -1.61
N LEU A 99 -3.79 -10.41 -1.13
CA LEU A 99 -5.08 -10.32 -0.44
C LEU A 99 -5.03 -9.45 0.82
N GLN A 100 -3.92 -9.51 1.57
CA GLN A 100 -3.74 -8.65 2.74
C GLN A 100 -3.56 -7.18 2.35
N SER A 101 -2.80 -6.89 1.28
CA SER A 101 -2.62 -5.52 0.79
C SER A 101 -3.94 -4.92 0.27
N GLN A 102 -4.75 -5.70 -0.45
CA GLN A 102 -6.09 -5.32 -0.89
C GLN A 102 -7.02 -5.03 0.29
N LYS A 103 -7.07 -5.93 1.30
CA LYS A 103 -7.87 -5.70 2.51
C LYS A 103 -7.44 -4.45 3.27
N ARG A 104 -6.13 -4.16 3.31
CA ARG A 104 -5.61 -2.92 3.92
C ARG A 104 -6.00 -1.68 3.10
N ALA A 105 -5.93 -1.77 1.77
CA ALA A 105 -6.37 -0.69 0.88
C ALA A 105 -7.88 -0.44 1.00
N GLN A 106 -8.70 -1.50 1.02
CA GLN A 106 -10.14 -1.41 1.24
C GLN A 106 -10.50 -0.84 2.62
N ARG A 107 -9.79 -1.25 3.68
CA ARG A 107 -10.00 -0.67 5.02
C ARG A 107 -9.60 0.80 5.09
N ARG A 108 -8.58 1.21 4.36
CA ARG A 108 -8.18 2.62 4.23
C ARG A 108 -9.20 3.44 3.43
N SER A 109 -9.81 2.86 2.41
CA SER A 109 -10.87 3.48 1.63
C SER A 109 -12.23 3.43 2.33
N ALA A 110 -12.56 2.31 2.99
CA ALA A 110 -13.80 2.16 3.78
C ALA A 110 -13.73 2.87 5.15
N GLY A 111 -12.51 3.12 5.67
CA GLY A 111 -12.27 3.85 6.91
C GLY A 111 -12.39 5.37 6.78
N GLY A 112 -13.23 5.87 5.90
CA GLY A 112 -13.70 7.26 5.90
C GLY A 112 -12.64 8.36 5.69
N LEU A 113 -11.39 8.01 5.31
CA LEU A 113 -10.35 9.02 5.10
C LEU A 113 -10.49 9.77 3.76
N SER A 114 -11.23 9.25 2.80
CA SER A 114 -11.42 9.93 1.50
C SER A 114 -12.63 10.86 1.50
N GLU A 115 -13.74 10.48 2.13
CA GLU A 115 -14.89 11.37 2.32
C GLU A 115 -14.63 12.43 3.41
N SER A 116 -13.89 12.04 4.47
CA SER A 116 -13.48 12.97 5.52
C SER A 116 -12.42 14.00 5.06
N ARG A 117 -11.65 13.76 4.01
CA ARG A 117 -10.65 14.72 3.52
C ARG A 117 -11.23 15.96 2.86
N SER A 118 -12.46 15.91 2.42
CA SER A 118 -13.20 17.07 1.88
C SER A 118 -14.05 17.79 2.94
N ASP A 119 -14.23 17.20 4.12
CA ASP A 119 -14.92 17.86 5.22
C ASP A 119 -13.99 18.95 5.83
N PRO A 120 -14.42 20.22 5.84
CA PRO A 120 -13.66 21.31 6.45
C PRO A 120 -13.26 21.06 7.91
N ALA A 121 -14.09 20.35 8.68
CA ALA A 121 -13.81 19.99 10.06
C ALA A 121 -12.61 19.01 10.18
N VAL A 122 -12.55 18.02 9.29
CA VAL A 122 -11.43 17.04 9.27
C VAL A 122 -10.14 17.69 8.78
N LEU A 123 -10.21 18.59 7.81
CA LEU A 123 -9.06 19.38 7.36
C LEU A 123 -8.52 20.30 8.47
N ALA A 124 -9.41 20.89 9.26
CA ALA A 124 -9.03 21.69 10.41
C ALA A 124 -8.36 20.86 11.51
N LEU A 125 -8.92 19.68 11.84
CA LEU A 125 -8.36 18.75 12.82
C LEU A 125 -6.97 18.22 12.43
N GLY A 126 -6.75 17.94 11.14
CA GLY A 126 -5.45 17.49 10.64
C GLY A 126 -4.35 18.55 10.74
N ARG A 127 -4.69 19.80 11.00
CA ARG A 127 -3.74 20.92 11.23
C ARG A 127 -3.48 21.21 12.71
N VAL A 128 -4.16 20.53 13.63
CA VAL A 128 -3.88 20.65 15.07
C VAL A 128 -2.56 19.94 15.37
N ILE A 129 -1.47 20.69 15.24
CA ILE A 129 -0.15 20.31 15.71
C ILE A 129 -0.13 20.71 17.19
N GLY A 130 0.45 19.91 18.11
CA GLY A 130 0.46 20.12 19.56
C GLY A 130 1.01 21.48 20.06
N SER A 131 0.45 22.55 19.54
CA SER A 131 0.77 23.96 19.79
C SER A 131 -0.35 24.60 20.61
N LEU A 132 -0.06 25.75 21.18
CA LEU A 132 -1.04 26.55 21.92
C LEU A 132 -2.28 26.83 21.08
N CYS A 133 -3.44 26.37 21.56
CA CYS A 133 -4.74 26.60 20.96
C CYS A 133 -5.63 27.46 21.85
N VAL A 134 -6.56 28.20 21.29
CA VAL A 134 -7.62 28.88 22.05
C VAL A 134 -8.87 28.04 21.99
N LEU A 135 -9.30 27.51 23.13
CA LEU A 135 -10.57 26.81 23.27
C LEU A 135 -11.66 27.86 23.61
N THR A 136 -12.69 27.91 22.77
CA THR A 136 -13.87 28.75 23.03
C THR A 136 -15.09 27.86 23.25
N THR A 137 -15.92 28.21 24.23
CA THR A 137 -17.16 27.52 24.55
C THR A 137 -18.30 28.52 24.62
N ARG A 138 -19.51 28.09 24.24
CA ARG A 138 -20.73 28.87 24.36
C ARG A 138 -21.89 28.01 24.82
N LYS A 139 -22.61 28.46 25.84
CA LYS A 139 -23.82 27.83 26.34
C LYS A 139 -24.88 28.92 26.59
N ALA A 140 -25.92 28.93 25.81
CA ALA A 140 -26.89 30.03 25.76
C ALA A 140 -26.22 31.39 25.53
N GLU A 141 -26.42 32.35 26.44
CA GLU A 141 -25.80 33.69 26.38
C GLU A 141 -24.41 33.79 27.03
N LEU A 142 -23.93 32.68 27.64
CA LEU A 142 -22.65 32.64 28.29
C LEU A 142 -21.60 32.12 27.31
N SER A 143 -20.47 32.80 27.23
CA SER A 143 -19.30 32.38 26.46
C SER A 143 -18.06 32.44 27.29
N GLY A 144 -17.13 31.53 27.00
CA GLY A 144 -15.83 31.45 27.66
C GLY A 144 -14.72 31.13 26.68
N ALA A 145 -13.51 31.56 27.00
CA ALA A 145 -12.34 31.23 26.23
C ALA A 145 -11.16 30.93 27.16
N MET A 146 -10.31 29.97 26.76
CA MET A 146 -9.05 29.67 27.47
C MET A 146 -7.98 29.25 26.48
N VAL A 147 -6.72 29.43 26.89
CA VAL A 147 -5.60 28.85 26.16
C VAL A 147 -5.44 27.39 26.59
N ALA A 148 -5.39 26.47 25.61
CA ALA A 148 -5.19 25.05 25.81
C ALA A 148 -3.88 24.63 25.12
N SER A 149 -3.02 23.94 25.88
CA SER A 149 -1.74 23.42 25.38
C SER A 149 -1.79 21.89 25.19
N TRP A 150 -2.77 21.22 25.80
CA TRP A 150 -2.94 19.78 25.69
C TRP A 150 -4.16 19.48 24.85
N VAL A 151 -3.95 19.51 23.55
CA VAL A 151 -4.97 19.22 22.53
C VAL A 151 -4.46 18.11 21.64
N SER A 152 -5.23 17.04 21.49
CA SER A 152 -4.87 15.95 20.61
C SER A 152 -6.09 15.47 19.80
N GLN A 153 -5.82 14.85 18.68
CA GLN A 153 -6.83 14.23 17.86
C GLN A 153 -7.35 12.97 18.54
N ALA A 154 -8.67 12.85 18.69
CA ALA A 154 -9.32 11.69 19.27
C ALA A 154 -9.85 10.71 18.22
N SER A 155 -10.47 11.21 17.15
CA SER A 155 -11.10 10.43 16.09
C SER A 155 -11.15 11.18 14.78
N PHE A 156 -11.17 10.45 13.67
CA PHE A 156 -11.41 11.00 12.34
C PHE A 156 -12.87 10.81 11.88
N SER A 157 -13.53 9.78 12.39
CA SER A 157 -14.92 9.50 12.04
C SER A 157 -15.67 8.89 13.25
N PRO A 158 -16.61 9.62 13.85
CA PRO A 158 -16.85 11.07 13.66
C PRO A 158 -15.62 11.91 14.05
N PRO A 159 -15.44 13.12 13.48
CA PRO A 159 -14.33 14.01 13.84
C PRO A 159 -14.36 14.35 15.33
N GLY A 160 -13.22 14.15 16.01
CA GLY A 160 -13.14 14.38 17.45
C GLY A 160 -11.75 14.85 17.87
N ILE A 161 -11.73 15.69 18.90
CA ILE A 161 -10.52 16.14 19.60
C ILE A 161 -10.66 15.88 21.09
N THR A 162 -9.55 15.63 21.76
CA THR A 162 -9.43 15.66 23.21
C THR A 162 -8.71 16.92 23.64
N VAL A 163 -9.26 17.58 24.63
CA VAL A 163 -8.67 18.78 25.24
C VAL A 163 -8.63 18.58 26.75
N ALA A 164 -7.46 18.76 27.36
CA ALA A 164 -7.36 18.77 28.82
C ALA A 164 -7.78 20.13 29.35
N VAL A 165 -8.84 20.15 30.15
CA VAL A 165 -9.35 21.36 30.82
C VAL A 165 -9.28 21.17 32.34
N ALA A 166 -8.63 22.09 33.03
CA ALA A 166 -8.56 22.06 34.50
C ALA A 166 -9.93 22.39 35.12
N LYS A 167 -10.29 21.71 36.20
CA LYS A 167 -11.62 21.81 36.86
C LYS A 167 -11.95 23.20 37.42
N ASP A 168 -10.95 24.04 37.63
CA ASP A 168 -11.09 25.40 38.20
C ASP A 168 -11.27 26.48 37.12
N ARG A 169 -11.39 26.08 35.84
CA ARG A 169 -11.54 27.05 34.74
C ARG A 169 -12.99 27.36 34.45
N ALA A 170 -13.29 28.64 34.17
CA ALA A 170 -14.64 29.09 33.82
C ALA A 170 -15.22 28.36 32.60
N VAL A 171 -14.37 27.90 31.68
CA VAL A 171 -14.75 27.13 30.49
C VAL A 171 -15.28 25.76 30.86
N GLU A 172 -14.81 25.13 31.92
CA GLU A 172 -15.23 23.80 32.39
C GLU A 172 -16.73 23.77 32.70
N ALA A 173 -17.25 24.77 33.36
CA ALA A 173 -18.69 24.87 33.69
C ALA A 173 -19.60 25.00 32.45
N LEU A 174 -19.05 25.38 31.30
CA LEU A 174 -19.79 25.52 30.03
C LEU A 174 -19.71 24.25 29.15
N LEU A 175 -18.95 23.23 29.59
CA LEU A 175 -18.78 21.96 28.85
C LEU A 175 -19.81 20.89 29.28
N HIS A 176 -20.55 21.09 30.38
CA HIS A 176 -21.54 20.17 30.96
C HIS A 176 -22.98 20.52 30.65
#